data_cb22b009b9e3e5bf6f03232faec4e05d
#
_entry.id   cb22b009b9e3e5bf6f03232faec4e05d
#
_cell.length_a   1.000
_cell.length_b   1.000
_cell.length_c   1.000
_cell.angle_alpha   90.00
_cell.angle_beta   90.00
_cell.angle_gamma   90.00
#
_symmetry.space_group_name_H-M   'P 1'
#
loop_
_entity.id
_entity.type
_entity.pdbx_description
1 polymer ?
#
loop_
_entity_poly.entity_id
_entity_poly.type
_entity_poly.pdbx_seq_one_letter_code
_entity_poly.pdbx_strand_id
1 'polypeptide(L)'
;MKISFKISIYSFVLLSLVNAEKLRLKRADVLESKRVGFETVKLLQGNIEFQKGQIELKCQNSTYKGKKDIAYLYDDVIMNKKELSLRCDSITFFSKENRLESTGNPLIQDNDYQLDADRLIYFTELDSGIAIGDVTLLQNEQKIKADRLEYVKDSKSRAVSYRAIGNVEIIDSIRTAICGIASYDAKNEEIILNHKPRITSEDRIIKGEQIKLNYTDEVLERIFIPKNAFITSASVGYNQLNIDSTNTLISFEDRMSSKVLNGFFVNGSLDSLRLIGMASTTYHLFEDSLYKGKNLTSGDTIIMRFDEKDLDDIVVEGGSQGEYVPNKKTNDSDFPLIYSADRIDYFLKTEITKLIGNAKAKHENTDLKAGFIEVNWPSRILNAFPKQPHDSINLFIKPTIIEKGRDPMVGNEMTYNLDTKKGKINYGKTKADDGFY
;
A
#
# COMPACT_ATOMS: atom_id res chain seq x y z
N MET A 1 48.24 -51.66 8.80
CA MET A 1 48.27 -51.63 7.33
C MET A 1 47.33 -50.51 6.85
N LYS A 2 47.88 -49.32 6.55
CA LYS A 2 47.14 -48.14 6.12
C LYS A 2 47.11 -48.14 4.59
N ILE A 3 45.90 -48.28 4.01
CA ILE A 3 45.70 -48.16 2.57
C ILE A 3 45.24 -46.70 2.33
N SER A 4 46.11 -45.92 1.69
CA SER A 4 45.86 -44.55 1.27
C SER A 4 45.27 -44.57 -0.14
N PHE A 5 43.98 -44.13 -0.27
CA PHE A 5 43.34 -43.93 -1.56
C PHE A 5 43.57 -42.49 -2.01
N LYS A 6 44.42 -42.28 -3.00
CA LYS A 6 44.58 -41.02 -3.72
C LYS A 6 43.47 -40.92 -4.77
N ILE A 7 42.47 -40.08 -4.55
CA ILE A 7 41.54 -39.72 -5.58
C ILE A 7 42.12 -38.52 -6.34
N SER A 8 42.48 -38.76 -7.58
CA SER A 8 42.92 -37.74 -8.53
C SER A 8 41.67 -37.12 -9.16
N ILE A 9 41.32 -35.90 -8.75
CA ILE A 9 40.26 -35.15 -9.38
C ILE A 9 40.85 -34.45 -10.60
N TYR A 10 40.61 -35.01 -11.79
CA TYR A 10 40.77 -34.26 -13.04
C TYR A 10 39.64 -33.27 -13.19
N SER A 11 39.94 -32.01 -12.85
CA SER A 11 39.07 -30.88 -13.13
C SER A 11 39.10 -30.59 -14.64
N PHE A 12 38.10 -31.11 -15.35
CA PHE A 12 37.88 -30.79 -16.76
C PHE A 12 37.24 -29.39 -16.78
N VAL A 13 38.09 -28.37 -16.86
CA VAL A 13 37.64 -27.00 -17.19
C VAL A 13 37.22 -27.02 -18.66
N LEU A 14 35.93 -27.24 -18.90
CA LEU A 14 35.29 -26.92 -20.16
C LEU A 14 35.31 -25.39 -20.32
N LEU A 15 36.39 -24.87 -20.93
CA LEU A 15 36.34 -23.54 -21.54
C LEU A 15 35.35 -23.65 -22.71
N SER A 16 34.10 -23.31 -22.45
CA SER A 16 33.16 -22.91 -23.49
C SER A 16 33.76 -21.67 -24.16
N LEU A 17 34.38 -21.82 -25.30
CA LEU A 17 34.70 -20.77 -26.23
C LEU A 17 33.34 -20.16 -26.63
N VAL A 18 32.90 -19.16 -25.89
CA VAL A 18 31.82 -18.26 -26.34
C VAL A 18 32.40 -17.54 -27.53
N ASN A 19 32.16 -18.06 -28.74
CA ASN A 19 32.43 -17.36 -29.97
C ASN A 19 31.51 -16.13 -29.95
N ALA A 20 32.05 -14.98 -29.56
CA ALA A 20 31.34 -13.73 -29.63
C ALA A 20 30.94 -13.49 -31.09
N GLU A 21 29.65 -13.70 -31.39
CA GLU A 21 29.13 -13.48 -32.73
C GLU A 21 29.37 -12.01 -33.14
N LYS A 22 30.01 -11.82 -34.30
CA LYS A 22 30.26 -10.47 -34.85
C LYS A 22 29.01 -9.95 -35.57
N LEU A 23 28.85 -8.64 -35.54
CA LEU A 23 27.87 -7.97 -36.33
C LEU A 23 28.17 -8.16 -37.82
N ARG A 24 27.24 -8.71 -38.60
CA ARG A 24 27.36 -9.03 -40.01
C ARG A 24 26.42 -8.14 -40.81
N LEU A 25 26.95 -7.44 -41.80
CA LEU A 25 26.15 -6.77 -42.81
C LEU A 25 25.53 -7.81 -43.75
N LYS A 26 24.22 -7.85 -43.87
CA LYS A 26 23.46 -8.72 -44.78
C LYS A 26 23.10 -8.04 -46.08
N ARG A 27 22.71 -6.77 -45.99
CA ARG A 27 22.23 -5.98 -47.13
C ARG A 27 22.56 -4.51 -46.95
N ALA A 28 22.82 -3.84 -48.05
CA ALA A 28 22.80 -2.41 -48.23
C ALA A 28 22.72 -2.15 -49.73
N ASP A 29 22.06 -1.07 -50.17
CA ASP A 29 22.00 -0.72 -51.59
C ASP A 29 23.30 -0.06 -52.03
N VAL A 30 23.92 0.77 -51.20
CA VAL A 30 25.21 1.41 -51.42
C VAL A 30 26.16 1.16 -50.28
N LEU A 31 27.42 0.81 -50.55
CA LEU A 31 28.50 0.67 -49.61
C LEU A 31 29.72 1.43 -50.10
N GLU A 32 30.14 2.43 -49.32
CA GLU A 32 31.38 3.16 -49.53
C GLU A 32 32.37 2.86 -48.40
N SER A 33 33.65 2.67 -48.70
CA SER A 33 34.71 2.53 -47.72
C SER A 33 35.60 3.75 -47.70
N LYS A 34 35.65 4.44 -46.57
CA LYS A 34 36.47 5.66 -46.41
C LYS A 34 37.47 5.46 -45.25
N ARG A 35 38.72 5.90 -45.49
CA ARG A 35 39.73 5.91 -44.45
C ARG A 35 39.62 7.22 -43.65
N VAL A 36 39.38 7.10 -42.33
CA VAL A 36 39.33 8.25 -41.42
C VAL A 36 40.41 8.03 -40.35
N GLY A 37 41.51 8.72 -40.47
CA GLY A 37 42.73 8.50 -39.64
C GLY A 37 43.28 7.08 -39.88
N PHE A 38 43.38 6.31 -38.79
CA PHE A 38 43.87 4.91 -38.82
C PHE A 38 42.77 3.86 -38.91
N GLU A 39 41.52 4.27 -39.12
CA GLU A 39 40.38 3.34 -39.22
C GLU A 39 39.74 3.40 -40.61
N THR A 40 39.28 2.24 -41.07
CA THR A 40 38.42 2.14 -42.23
C THR A 40 36.97 2.15 -41.76
N VAL A 41 36.21 3.12 -42.20
CA VAL A 41 34.80 3.31 -41.87
C VAL A 41 33.99 2.96 -43.13
N LYS A 42 32.92 2.17 -42.97
CA LYS A 42 31.97 1.87 -44.05
C LYS A 42 30.77 2.78 -43.88
N LEU A 43 30.43 3.50 -44.92
CA LEU A 43 29.23 4.30 -45.06
C LEU A 43 28.23 3.49 -45.89
N LEU A 44 27.03 3.31 -45.38
CA LEU A 44 25.99 2.45 -45.93
C LEU A 44 24.73 3.29 -46.14
N GLN A 45 24.05 3.06 -47.30
CA GLN A 45 22.81 3.75 -47.63
C GLN A 45 21.82 2.80 -48.29
N GLY A 46 20.54 2.95 -47.95
CA GLY A 46 19.40 2.25 -48.52
C GLY A 46 19.25 0.81 -48.06
N ASN A 47 18.10 0.48 -47.54
CA ASN A 47 17.68 -0.87 -47.18
C ASN A 47 18.74 -1.69 -46.37
N ILE A 48 19.36 -1.04 -45.40
CA ILE A 48 20.45 -1.63 -44.62
C ILE A 48 19.91 -2.67 -43.68
N GLU A 49 20.57 -3.84 -43.64
CA GLU A 49 20.26 -4.92 -42.72
C GLU A 49 21.55 -5.48 -42.10
N PHE A 50 21.65 -5.44 -40.77
CA PHE A 50 22.67 -6.11 -39.98
C PHE A 50 22.09 -7.26 -39.18
N GLN A 51 22.90 -8.28 -38.94
CA GLN A 51 22.55 -9.41 -38.07
C GLN A 51 23.65 -9.75 -37.12
N LYS A 52 23.24 -10.04 -35.82
CA LYS A 52 24.09 -10.63 -34.82
C LYS A 52 23.27 -11.65 -33.99
N GLY A 53 23.54 -12.94 -34.23
CA GLY A 53 22.73 -14.02 -33.66
C GLY A 53 21.24 -13.85 -33.99
N GLN A 54 20.42 -13.70 -32.95
CA GLN A 54 18.98 -13.47 -33.10
C GLN A 54 18.56 -12.01 -33.25
N ILE A 55 19.54 -11.07 -33.23
CA ILE A 55 19.28 -9.65 -33.39
C ILE A 55 19.37 -9.28 -34.85
N GLU A 56 18.32 -8.68 -35.36
CA GLU A 56 18.24 -8.06 -36.68
C GLU A 56 18.12 -6.54 -36.51
N LEU A 57 18.92 -5.76 -37.22
CA LEU A 57 18.89 -4.30 -37.22
C LEU A 57 18.64 -3.81 -38.64
N LYS A 58 17.67 -2.94 -38.84
CA LYS A 58 17.30 -2.32 -40.12
C LYS A 58 17.33 -0.79 -40.03
N CYS A 59 17.77 -0.11 -41.06
CA CYS A 59 17.74 1.36 -41.16
C CYS A 59 17.96 1.82 -42.61
N GLN A 60 17.86 3.14 -42.84
CA GLN A 60 18.12 3.73 -44.16
C GLN A 60 19.57 4.18 -44.30
N ASN A 61 20.21 4.65 -43.23
CA ASN A 61 21.57 5.12 -43.25
C ASN A 61 22.39 4.54 -42.10
N SER A 62 23.67 4.18 -42.34
CA SER A 62 24.54 3.67 -41.29
C SER A 62 26.00 3.97 -41.52
N THR A 63 26.70 4.16 -40.40
CA THR A 63 28.17 4.25 -40.35
C THR A 63 28.71 3.09 -39.52
N TYR A 64 29.48 2.17 -40.13
CA TYR A 64 30.03 1.01 -39.43
C TYR A 64 31.55 1.10 -39.27
N LYS A 65 32.04 0.99 -38.05
CA LYS A 65 33.44 0.98 -37.67
C LYS A 65 33.87 -0.47 -37.33
N GLY A 66 34.34 -1.19 -38.36
CA GLY A 66 34.61 -2.61 -38.26
C GLY A 66 35.65 -3.04 -37.20
N LYS A 67 36.71 -2.24 -36.98
CA LYS A 67 37.74 -2.51 -35.96
C LYS A 67 37.18 -2.46 -34.52
N LYS A 68 36.29 -1.50 -34.27
CA LYS A 68 35.61 -1.33 -32.99
C LYS A 68 34.37 -2.23 -32.84
N ASP A 69 33.83 -2.68 -33.95
CA ASP A 69 32.57 -3.41 -34.06
C ASP A 69 31.38 -2.58 -33.53
N ILE A 70 31.33 -1.31 -34.01
CA ILE A 70 30.28 -0.35 -33.66
C ILE A 70 29.54 0.07 -34.93
N ALA A 71 28.22 -0.03 -34.90
CA ALA A 71 27.34 0.48 -35.95
C ALA A 71 26.52 1.66 -35.43
N TYR A 72 26.54 2.77 -36.16
CA TYR A 72 25.66 3.92 -35.97
C TYR A 72 24.57 3.82 -37.03
N LEU A 73 23.32 3.67 -36.65
CA LEU A 73 22.16 3.50 -37.51
C LEU A 73 21.27 4.73 -37.37
N TYR A 74 20.75 5.20 -38.48
CA TYR A 74 19.92 6.41 -38.56
C TYR A 74 18.76 6.19 -39.53
N ASP A 75 17.70 6.93 -39.31
CA ASP A 75 16.50 6.99 -40.13
C ASP A 75 15.74 5.66 -40.19
N ASP A 76 14.55 5.65 -39.62
CA ASP A 76 13.65 4.50 -39.50
C ASP A 76 14.32 3.24 -38.93
N VAL A 77 15.00 3.40 -37.78
CA VAL A 77 15.75 2.29 -37.18
C VAL A 77 14.81 1.31 -36.52
N ILE A 78 14.93 0.04 -36.86
CA ILE A 78 14.19 -1.07 -36.27
C ILE A 78 15.19 -2.12 -35.81
N MET A 79 15.06 -2.54 -34.57
CA MET A 79 15.74 -3.71 -34.01
C MET A 79 14.70 -4.78 -33.64
N ASN A 80 14.91 -6.00 -34.13
CA ASN A 80 14.11 -7.15 -33.73
C ASN A 80 14.97 -8.19 -33.04
N LYS A 81 14.45 -8.79 -31.97
CA LYS A 81 15.04 -9.93 -31.26
C LYS A 81 13.92 -10.84 -30.77
N LYS A 82 13.69 -11.96 -31.45
CA LYS A 82 12.54 -12.84 -31.21
C LYS A 82 11.21 -12.06 -31.29
N GLU A 83 10.49 -11.98 -30.18
CA GLU A 83 9.21 -11.27 -30.08
C GLU A 83 9.36 -9.77 -29.75
N LEU A 84 10.57 -9.35 -29.35
CA LEU A 84 10.86 -7.97 -28.98
C LEU A 84 11.19 -7.13 -30.23
N SER A 85 10.55 -5.99 -30.36
CA SER A 85 10.79 -4.98 -31.38
C SER A 85 11.13 -3.64 -30.72
N LEU A 86 12.17 -2.97 -31.19
CA LEU A 86 12.51 -1.58 -30.82
C LEU A 86 12.48 -0.73 -32.11
N ARG A 87 11.80 0.41 -32.06
CA ARG A 87 11.74 1.42 -33.10
C ARG A 87 12.21 2.76 -32.57
N CYS A 88 13.01 3.51 -33.35
CA CYS A 88 13.52 4.83 -32.95
C CYS A 88 14.16 5.54 -34.18
N ASP A 89 14.56 6.80 -33.99
CA ASP A 89 15.25 7.55 -35.05
C ASP A 89 16.70 7.11 -35.22
N SER A 90 17.39 6.76 -34.10
CA SER A 90 18.79 6.33 -34.18
C SER A 90 19.18 5.29 -33.13
N ILE A 91 20.11 4.42 -33.51
CA ILE A 91 20.76 3.43 -32.61
C ILE A 91 22.27 3.49 -32.79
N THR A 92 22.99 3.53 -31.69
CA THR A 92 24.40 3.13 -31.64
C THR A 92 24.49 1.73 -31.08
N PHE A 93 24.91 0.76 -31.87
CA PHE A 93 25.07 -0.64 -31.46
C PHE A 93 26.55 -0.97 -31.20
N PHE A 94 26.85 -1.23 -29.92
CA PHE A 94 28.17 -1.67 -29.44
C PHE A 94 28.21 -3.20 -29.45
N SER A 95 28.58 -3.79 -30.57
CA SER A 95 28.47 -5.24 -30.78
C SER A 95 29.27 -6.07 -29.80
N LYS A 96 30.48 -5.63 -29.43
CA LYS A 96 31.31 -6.32 -28.45
C LYS A 96 30.77 -6.31 -27.03
N GLU A 97 29.97 -5.27 -26.71
CA GLU A 97 29.39 -5.07 -25.39
C GLU A 97 27.97 -5.64 -25.28
N ASN A 98 27.41 -6.15 -26.39
CA ASN A 98 26.02 -6.59 -26.49
C ASN A 98 25.03 -5.51 -25.97
N ARG A 99 25.35 -4.25 -26.29
CA ARG A 99 24.64 -3.07 -25.80
C ARG A 99 24.25 -2.17 -26.97
N LEU A 100 23.06 -1.63 -26.90
CA LEU A 100 22.62 -0.56 -27.79
C LEU A 100 22.18 0.68 -27.00
N GLU A 101 22.34 1.84 -27.60
CA GLU A 101 21.79 3.11 -27.14
C GLU A 101 20.92 3.67 -28.22
N SER A 102 19.67 3.98 -27.93
CA SER A 102 18.72 4.57 -28.87
C SER A 102 18.24 5.92 -28.40
N THR A 103 17.98 6.80 -29.37
CA THR A 103 17.42 8.14 -29.17
C THR A 103 16.39 8.45 -30.24
N GLY A 104 15.58 9.50 -30.03
CA GLY A 104 14.48 9.84 -30.92
C GLY A 104 13.28 8.94 -30.67
N ASN A 105 12.67 9.12 -29.50
CA ASN A 105 11.45 8.44 -29.05
C ASN A 105 11.50 6.90 -29.20
N PRO A 106 12.50 6.22 -28.60
CA PRO A 106 12.58 4.78 -28.67
C PRO A 106 11.33 4.14 -28.05
N LEU A 107 10.70 3.29 -28.86
CA LEU A 107 9.57 2.46 -28.45
C LEU A 107 10.00 0.99 -28.51
N ILE A 108 10.12 0.35 -27.35
CA ILE A 108 10.35 -1.08 -27.22
C ILE A 108 9.04 -1.79 -26.89
N GLN A 109 8.76 -2.87 -27.56
CA GLN A 109 7.53 -3.62 -27.40
C GLN A 109 7.78 -5.11 -27.55
N ASP A 110 7.14 -5.92 -26.69
CA ASP A 110 6.95 -7.35 -26.88
C ASP A 110 5.48 -7.73 -26.55
N ASN A 111 5.20 -9.03 -26.40
CA ASN A 111 3.84 -9.50 -26.09
C ASN A 111 3.35 -9.09 -24.70
N ASP A 112 4.26 -8.81 -23.78
CA ASP A 112 3.96 -8.64 -22.34
C ASP A 112 3.98 -7.16 -21.93
N TYR A 113 4.72 -6.30 -22.65
CA TYR A 113 4.85 -4.88 -22.30
C TYR A 113 5.18 -3.97 -23.48
N GLN A 114 4.92 -2.69 -23.29
CA GLN A 114 5.37 -1.59 -24.16
C GLN A 114 6.06 -0.54 -23.29
N LEU A 115 7.24 -0.07 -23.73
CA LEU A 115 8.02 0.95 -23.04
C LEU A 115 8.46 2.02 -24.04
N ASP A 116 8.14 3.26 -23.74
CA ASP A 116 8.60 4.44 -24.47
C ASP A 116 9.39 5.40 -23.57
N ALA A 117 10.30 6.20 -24.15
CA ALA A 117 11.17 7.13 -23.45
C ALA A 117 11.86 8.10 -24.43
N ASP A 118 12.59 9.10 -23.94
CA ASP A 118 13.46 9.95 -24.80
C ASP A 118 14.73 9.20 -25.24
N ARG A 119 15.25 8.36 -24.37
CA ARG A 119 16.46 7.55 -24.58
C ARG A 119 16.35 6.19 -23.93
N LEU A 120 16.87 5.16 -24.62
CA LEU A 120 16.94 3.81 -24.09
C LEU A 120 18.35 3.23 -24.23
N ILE A 121 18.87 2.60 -23.19
CA ILE A 121 20.05 1.74 -23.18
C ILE A 121 19.55 0.31 -22.98
N TYR A 122 19.83 -0.59 -23.91
CA TYR A 122 19.40 -1.98 -23.83
C TYR A 122 20.57 -2.95 -23.91
N PHE A 123 20.62 -3.91 -22.99
CA PHE A 123 21.63 -4.97 -22.91
C PHE A 123 21.06 -6.25 -23.49
N THR A 124 21.47 -6.57 -24.70
CA THR A 124 20.80 -7.58 -25.52
C THR A 124 20.96 -9.03 -25.05
N GLU A 125 21.98 -9.35 -24.23
CA GLU A 125 22.16 -10.67 -23.63
C GLU A 125 21.42 -10.83 -22.30
N LEU A 126 21.27 -9.73 -21.57
CA LEU A 126 20.69 -9.73 -20.23
C LEU A 126 19.17 -9.47 -20.26
N ASP A 127 18.60 -9.18 -21.42
CA ASP A 127 17.22 -8.73 -21.57
C ASP A 127 16.86 -7.65 -20.54
N SER A 128 17.76 -6.66 -20.37
CA SER A 128 17.63 -5.57 -19.40
C SER A 128 17.85 -4.23 -20.06
N GLY A 129 17.29 -3.17 -19.46
CA GLY A 129 17.40 -1.84 -20.04
C GLY A 129 17.29 -0.72 -19.02
N ILE A 130 17.65 0.47 -19.49
CA ILE A 130 17.53 1.71 -18.77
C ILE A 130 16.86 2.72 -19.70
N ALA A 131 15.62 3.09 -19.38
CA ALA A 131 14.88 4.14 -20.06
C ALA A 131 15.04 5.46 -19.31
N ILE A 132 15.19 6.57 -20.03
CA ILE A 132 15.48 7.90 -19.46
C ILE A 132 14.66 8.96 -20.20
N GLY A 133 14.02 9.84 -19.45
CA GLY A 133 13.21 10.97 -19.93
C GLY A 133 11.80 10.53 -20.36
N ASP A 134 10.78 11.14 -19.79
CA ASP A 134 9.34 10.90 -20.05
C ASP A 134 8.97 9.42 -20.22
N VAL A 135 9.54 8.58 -19.34
CA VAL A 135 9.36 7.12 -19.43
C VAL A 135 7.92 6.74 -19.18
N THR A 136 7.36 5.95 -20.09
CA THR A 136 6.05 5.28 -19.90
C THR A 136 6.21 3.79 -20.15
N LEU A 137 5.89 2.97 -19.14
CA LEU A 137 5.76 1.52 -19.27
C LEU A 137 4.29 1.13 -19.17
N LEU A 138 3.81 0.41 -20.16
CA LEU A 138 2.50 -0.24 -20.15
C LEU A 138 2.70 -1.75 -20.00
N GLN A 139 2.13 -2.33 -18.96
CA GLN A 139 2.20 -3.77 -18.70
C GLN A 139 0.84 -4.24 -18.19
N ASN A 140 0.22 -5.18 -18.87
CA ASN A 140 -1.15 -5.58 -18.62
C ASN A 140 -2.08 -4.33 -18.63
N GLU A 141 -2.86 -4.13 -17.56
CA GLU A 141 -3.73 -2.95 -17.40
C GLU A 141 -3.06 -1.81 -16.60
N GLN A 142 -1.76 -1.94 -16.30
CA GLN A 142 -1.02 -0.98 -15.49
C GLN A 142 -0.18 -0.06 -16.36
N LYS A 143 -0.23 1.25 -16.05
CA LYS A 143 0.61 2.29 -16.64
C LYS A 143 1.55 2.86 -15.59
N ILE A 144 2.85 2.86 -15.89
CA ILE A 144 3.89 3.41 -15.01
C ILE A 144 4.58 4.54 -15.75
N LYS A 145 4.65 5.72 -15.11
CA LYS A 145 5.43 6.88 -15.59
C LYS A 145 6.56 7.17 -14.62
N ALA A 146 7.70 7.62 -15.14
CA ALA A 146 8.86 8.02 -14.34
C ALA A 146 9.85 8.87 -15.14
N ASP A 147 10.80 9.53 -14.47
CA ASP A 147 11.91 10.20 -15.17
C ASP A 147 12.95 9.19 -15.66
N ARG A 148 13.08 8.05 -14.97
CA ARG A 148 13.99 6.95 -15.28
C ARG A 148 13.39 5.62 -14.87
N LEU A 149 13.58 4.59 -15.70
CA LEU A 149 13.17 3.22 -15.40
C LEU A 149 14.32 2.27 -15.72
N GLU A 150 14.70 1.44 -14.76
CA GLU A 150 15.63 0.33 -14.92
C GLU A 150 14.80 -0.95 -14.87
N TYR A 151 14.98 -1.83 -15.86
CA TYR A 151 14.22 -3.08 -15.92
C TYR A 151 15.09 -4.27 -16.29
N VAL A 152 14.69 -5.45 -15.87
CA VAL A 152 15.28 -6.73 -16.23
C VAL A 152 14.18 -7.75 -16.45
N LYS A 153 14.24 -8.46 -17.58
CA LYS A 153 13.34 -9.58 -17.88
C LYS A 153 14.03 -10.89 -17.52
N ASP A 154 13.41 -11.66 -16.64
CA ASP A 154 13.90 -12.99 -16.32
C ASP A 154 13.75 -13.94 -17.51
N SER A 155 14.84 -14.62 -17.90
CA SER A 155 14.88 -15.46 -19.11
C SER A 155 14.02 -16.73 -19.01
N LYS A 156 13.67 -17.17 -17.79
CA LYS A 156 12.90 -18.41 -17.55
C LYS A 156 11.42 -18.12 -17.33
N SER A 157 11.13 -17.25 -16.37
CA SER A 157 9.75 -16.88 -16.01
C SER A 157 9.14 -15.85 -16.96
N ARG A 158 9.97 -15.12 -17.75
CA ARG A 158 9.60 -13.96 -18.56
C ARG A 158 9.09 -12.76 -17.75
N ALA A 159 9.05 -12.87 -16.44
CA ALA A 159 8.61 -11.80 -15.55
C ALA A 159 9.58 -10.61 -15.61
N VAL A 160 9.03 -9.40 -15.58
CA VAL A 160 9.79 -8.16 -15.66
C VAL A 160 9.83 -7.50 -14.28
N SER A 161 11.03 -7.46 -13.68
CA SER A 161 11.27 -6.64 -12.49
C SER A 161 11.74 -5.26 -12.92
N TYR A 162 11.31 -4.21 -12.19
CA TYR A 162 11.69 -2.84 -12.53
C TYR A 162 11.96 -1.97 -11.30
N ARG A 163 12.68 -0.88 -11.54
CA ARG A 163 12.88 0.22 -10.60
C ARG A 163 12.63 1.53 -11.31
N ALA A 164 11.56 2.21 -10.95
CA ALA A 164 11.18 3.53 -11.45
C ALA A 164 11.67 4.62 -10.48
N ILE A 165 12.24 5.69 -11.00
CA ILE A 165 12.91 6.75 -10.24
C ILE A 165 12.48 8.12 -10.77
N GLY A 166 12.13 9.03 -9.88
CA GLY A 166 11.74 10.41 -10.17
C GLY A 166 10.31 10.51 -10.69
N ASN A 167 9.49 11.34 -10.07
CA ASN A 167 8.10 11.63 -10.46
C ASN A 167 7.28 10.37 -10.81
N VAL A 168 7.46 9.31 -10.00
CA VAL A 168 6.82 8.03 -10.29
C VAL A 168 5.32 8.12 -10.11
N GLU A 169 4.56 7.73 -11.13
CA GLU A 169 3.12 7.58 -11.13
C GLU A 169 2.77 6.18 -11.65
N ILE A 170 2.06 5.39 -10.84
CA ILE A 170 1.56 4.05 -11.20
C ILE A 170 0.04 4.13 -11.21
N ILE A 171 -0.57 3.83 -12.34
CA ILE A 171 -2.02 3.93 -12.56
C ILE A 171 -2.54 2.55 -12.95
N ASP A 172 -3.54 2.06 -12.24
CA ASP A 172 -4.38 0.94 -12.66
C ASP A 172 -5.84 1.41 -12.82
N SER A 173 -6.78 0.51 -13.08
CA SER A 173 -8.18 0.83 -13.35
C SER A 173 -8.90 1.57 -12.21
N ILE A 174 -8.45 1.41 -10.97
CA ILE A 174 -9.14 1.88 -9.75
C ILE A 174 -8.24 2.67 -8.79
N ARG A 175 -6.91 2.67 -9.01
CA ARG A 175 -5.94 3.26 -8.09
C ARG A 175 -4.86 4.04 -8.82
N THR A 176 -4.36 5.06 -8.15
CA THR A 176 -3.16 5.79 -8.55
C THR A 176 -2.19 5.82 -7.38
N ALA A 177 -0.95 5.39 -7.62
CA ALA A 177 0.14 5.54 -6.67
C ALA A 177 1.15 6.55 -7.18
N ILE A 178 1.57 7.49 -6.33
CA ILE A 178 2.64 8.45 -6.62
C ILE A 178 3.75 8.30 -5.58
N CYS A 179 5.01 8.39 -6.01
CA CYS A 179 6.16 8.33 -5.10
C CYS A 179 7.45 8.85 -5.79
N GLY A 180 8.54 8.95 -5.06
CA GLY A 180 9.83 9.29 -5.67
C GLY A 180 10.55 8.08 -6.27
N ILE A 181 10.36 6.89 -5.71
CA ILE A 181 10.94 5.63 -6.21
C ILE A 181 9.95 4.50 -6.00
N ALA A 182 9.68 3.72 -7.06
CA ALA A 182 8.98 2.44 -6.98
C ALA A 182 9.89 1.31 -7.47
N SER A 183 9.82 0.16 -6.79
CA SER A 183 10.51 -1.05 -7.21
C SER A 183 9.51 -2.21 -7.22
N TYR A 184 9.53 -3.00 -8.27
CA TYR A 184 8.79 -4.24 -8.36
C TYR A 184 9.77 -5.42 -8.53
N ASP A 185 9.67 -6.39 -7.65
CA ASP A 185 10.38 -7.66 -7.73
C ASP A 185 9.41 -8.75 -8.18
N ALA A 186 9.51 -9.15 -9.42
CA ALA A 186 8.63 -10.15 -10.01
C ALA A 186 8.80 -11.56 -9.42
N LYS A 187 9.94 -11.86 -8.80
CA LYS A 187 10.19 -13.18 -8.17
C LYS A 187 9.49 -13.30 -6.82
N ASN A 188 9.48 -12.20 -6.06
CA ASN A 188 8.87 -12.14 -4.72
C ASN A 188 7.47 -11.54 -4.77
N GLU A 189 7.01 -11.13 -5.95
CA GLU A 189 5.73 -10.45 -6.17
C GLU A 189 5.52 -9.28 -5.20
N GLU A 190 6.60 -8.48 -5.00
CA GLU A 190 6.61 -7.37 -4.05
C GLU A 190 6.77 -6.02 -4.76
N ILE A 191 5.91 -5.06 -4.42
CA ILE A 191 6.07 -3.65 -4.79
C ILE A 191 6.51 -2.87 -3.55
N ILE A 192 7.56 -2.05 -3.69
CA ILE A 192 8.02 -1.14 -2.65
C ILE A 192 7.98 0.29 -3.18
N LEU A 193 7.18 1.12 -2.54
CA LEU A 193 7.06 2.55 -2.82
C LEU A 193 7.81 3.35 -1.75
N ASN A 194 8.70 4.23 -2.16
CA ASN A 194 9.56 5.04 -1.30
C ASN A 194 9.46 6.53 -1.63
N HIS A 195 9.94 7.38 -0.72
CA HIS A 195 9.98 8.84 -0.87
C HIS A 195 8.58 9.46 -0.99
N LYS A 196 7.91 9.51 0.17
CA LYS A 196 6.55 10.06 0.35
C LYS A 196 5.50 9.39 -0.52
N PRO A 197 5.41 8.05 -0.48
CA PRO A 197 4.40 7.36 -1.25
C PRO A 197 2.99 7.75 -0.83
N ARG A 198 2.12 7.82 -1.82
CA ARG A 198 0.68 8.04 -1.67
C ARG A 198 -0.05 7.15 -2.65
N ILE A 199 -0.97 6.34 -2.14
CA ILE A 199 -1.92 5.57 -2.94
C ILE A 199 -3.29 6.22 -2.79
N THR A 200 -3.95 6.49 -3.89
CA THR A 200 -5.29 7.08 -3.95
C THR A 200 -6.20 6.11 -4.68
N SER A 201 -7.32 5.75 -4.08
CA SER A 201 -8.47 5.11 -4.70
C SER A 201 -9.69 6.06 -4.57
N GLU A 202 -10.85 5.69 -5.10
CA GLU A 202 -12.04 6.57 -5.15
C GLU A 202 -12.30 7.35 -3.86
N ASP A 203 -12.34 6.66 -2.73
CA ASP A 203 -12.69 7.19 -1.42
C ASP A 203 -11.53 7.23 -0.41
N ARG A 204 -10.34 6.67 -0.75
CA ARG A 204 -9.25 6.43 0.21
C ARG A 204 -7.93 6.97 -0.24
N ILE A 205 -7.17 7.48 0.72
CA ILE A 205 -5.78 7.89 0.54
C ILE A 205 -4.93 7.19 1.61
N ILE A 206 -3.90 6.49 1.16
CA ILE A 206 -2.94 5.80 2.02
C ILE A 206 -1.58 6.46 1.86
N LYS A 207 -0.92 6.80 2.97
CA LYS A 207 0.40 7.46 3.02
C LYS A 207 1.30 6.80 4.05
N GLY A 208 2.61 6.97 3.87
CA GLY A 208 3.64 6.56 4.82
C GLY A 208 5.02 7.02 4.39
N GLU A 209 6.07 6.67 5.10
CA GLU A 209 7.45 6.90 4.62
C GLU A 209 7.84 5.88 3.55
N GLN A 210 7.30 4.67 3.65
CA GLN A 210 7.42 3.57 2.71
C GLN A 210 6.10 2.79 2.71
N ILE A 211 5.69 2.28 1.56
CA ILE A 211 4.57 1.34 1.44
C ILE A 211 5.08 0.10 0.72
N LYS A 212 4.82 -1.08 1.29
CA LYS A 212 5.10 -2.38 0.68
C LYS A 212 3.79 -3.09 0.39
N LEU A 213 3.69 -3.66 -0.78
CA LEU A 213 2.56 -4.45 -1.25
C LEU A 213 3.07 -5.82 -1.66
N ASN A 214 2.53 -6.88 -1.06
CA ASN A 214 2.87 -8.25 -1.41
C ASN A 214 1.67 -8.89 -2.11
N TYR A 215 1.95 -9.58 -3.20
CA TYR A 215 0.98 -10.28 -4.03
C TYR A 215 1.30 -11.78 -4.05
N THR A 216 0.30 -12.58 -4.37
CA THR A 216 0.45 -13.98 -4.76
C THR A 216 -0.49 -14.24 -5.94
N ASP A 217 0.04 -14.73 -7.05
CA ASP A 217 -0.71 -14.92 -8.31
C ASP A 217 -1.51 -13.67 -8.71
N GLU A 218 -0.85 -12.49 -8.67
CA GLU A 218 -1.42 -11.16 -8.98
C GLU A 218 -2.50 -10.66 -7.99
N VAL A 219 -2.82 -11.41 -6.94
CA VAL A 219 -3.78 -11.01 -5.90
C VAL A 219 -3.04 -10.36 -4.73
N LEU A 220 -3.48 -9.17 -4.32
CA LEU A 220 -2.93 -8.48 -3.15
C LEU A 220 -3.25 -9.28 -1.87
N GLU A 221 -2.21 -9.66 -1.12
CA GLU A 221 -2.32 -10.36 0.17
C GLU A 221 -2.00 -9.46 1.36
N ARG A 222 -1.09 -8.50 1.16
CA ARG A 222 -0.64 -7.67 2.28
C ARG A 222 -0.25 -6.27 1.85
N ILE A 223 -0.63 -5.29 2.69
CA ILE A 223 -0.07 -3.95 2.71
C ILE A 223 0.69 -3.74 4.02
N PHE A 224 1.92 -3.25 3.93
CA PHE A 224 2.75 -2.97 5.09
C PHE A 224 3.35 -1.58 5.01
N ILE A 225 3.11 -0.77 6.05
CA ILE A 225 3.69 0.57 6.20
C ILE A 225 4.52 0.57 7.48
N PRO A 226 5.86 0.52 7.39
CA PRO A 226 6.73 0.36 8.55
C PRO A 226 6.86 1.62 9.41
N LYS A 227 6.48 2.80 8.87
CA LYS A 227 6.64 4.06 9.58
C LYS A 227 5.69 5.14 9.11
N ASN A 228 5.10 5.86 10.08
CA ASN A 228 4.22 7.01 9.88
C ASN A 228 3.04 6.70 8.93
N ALA A 229 2.33 5.62 9.26
CA ALA A 229 1.14 5.23 8.51
C ALA A 229 0.00 6.21 8.73
N PHE A 230 -0.65 6.60 7.65
CA PHE A 230 -1.78 7.50 7.64
C PHE A 230 -2.76 7.11 6.54
N ILE A 231 -4.03 6.91 6.91
CA ILE A 231 -5.11 6.60 5.98
C ILE A 231 -6.22 7.62 6.20
N THR A 232 -6.79 8.11 5.10
CA THR A 232 -8.06 8.84 5.11
C THR A 232 -9.06 8.17 4.19
N SER A 233 -10.34 8.22 4.58
CA SER A 233 -11.46 7.81 3.73
C SER A 233 -12.57 8.84 3.81
N ALA A 234 -13.35 8.96 2.73
CA ALA A 234 -14.50 9.83 2.69
C ALA A 234 -15.75 9.08 3.18
N SER A 235 -16.46 9.66 4.14
CA SER A 235 -17.79 9.23 4.58
C SER A 235 -18.82 10.27 4.17
N VAL A 236 -19.91 9.85 3.54
CA VAL A 236 -20.90 10.77 2.95
C VAL A 236 -22.28 10.47 3.51
N GLY A 237 -23.02 11.52 3.84
CA GLY A 237 -24.39 11.40 4.34
C GLY A 237 -25.04 12.76 4.52
N TYR A 238 -26.13 12.82 5.28
CA TYR A 238 -26.90 14.03 5.52
C TYR A 238 -26.72 14.50 6.97
N ASN A 239 -26.52 15.80 7.18
CA ASN A 239 -26.38 16.35 8.53
C ASN A 239 -27.74 16.55 9.23
N GLN A 240 -28.80 16.77 8.45
CA GLN A 240 -30.15 16.95 8.94
C GLN A 240 -31.12 16.54 7.82
N LEU A 241 -32.16 15.79 8.16
CA LEU A 241 -33.28 15.55 7.25
C LEU A 241 -34.21 16.76 7.31
N ASN A 242 -34.24 17.58 6.27
CA ASN A 242 -35.18 18.68 6.17
C ASN A 242 -36.55 18.18 5.70
N ILE A 243 -37.60 18.62 6.36
CA ILE A 243 -39.02 18.34 6.01
C ILE A 243 -39.35 18.93 4.61
N ASP A 244 -38.60 19.91 4.15
CA ASP A 244 -38.83 20.63 2.87
C ASP A 244 -37.92 20.14 1.73
N SER A 245 -37.66 18.83 1.64
CA SER A 245 -37.02 18.12 0.49
C SER A 245 -35.64 18.62 -0.04
N THR A 246 -34.92 19.49 0.66
CA THR A 246 -33.55 19.90 0.31
C THR A 246 -32.53 19.32 1.30
N ASN A 247 -32.34 18.00 1.28
CA ASN A 247 -31.28 17.37 2.05
C ASN A 247 -29.91 17.74 1.47
N THR A 248 -29.07 18.39 2.24
CA THR A 248 -27.71 18.73 1.81
C THR A 248 -26.78 17.55 2.14
N LEU A 249 -26.23 16.95 1.10
CA LEU A 249 -25.19 15.94 1.23
C LEU A 249 -23.91 16.58 1.78
N ILE A 250 -23.36 15.98 2.83
CA ILE A 250 -22.09 16.40 3.43
C ILE A 250 -21.09 15.26 3.40
N SER A 251 -19.84 15.62 3.20
CA SER A 251 -18.72 14.68 3.24
C SER A 251 -17.87 14.97 4.47
N PHE A 252 -17.51 13.91 5.16
CA PHE A 252 -16.56 13.91 6.27
C PHE A 252 -15.33 13.09 5.90
N GLU A 253 -14.21 13.42 6.51
CA GLU A 253 -12.96 12.67 6.35
C GLU A 253 -12.70 11.84 7.61
N ASP A 254 -12.82 10.52 7.47
CA ASP A 254 -12.36 9.58 8.48
C ASP A 254 -10.84 9.45 8.42
N ARG A 255 -10.20 9.28 9.56
CA ARG A 255 -8.73 9.27 9.66
C ARG A 255 -8.26 8.13 10.53
N MET A 256 -7.17 7.50 10.10
CA MET A 256 -6.44 6.50 10.85
C MET A 256 -4.97 6.83 10.81
N SER A 257 -4.28 6.72 11.95
CA SER A 257 -2.84 6.91 12.01
C SER A 257 -2.17 5.97 13.00
N SER A 258 -0.91 5.62 12.74
CA SER A 258 -0.07 4.81 13.62
C SER A 258 1.39 4.89 13.22
N LYS A 259 2.28 4.39 14.07
CA LYS A 259 3.70 4.21 13.67
C LYS A 259 3.82 3.17 12.57
N VAL A 260 3.17 2.02 12.73
CA VAL A 260 3.24 0.88 11.81
C VAL A 260 1.82 0.43 11.46
N LEU A 261 1.62 0.06 10.19
CA LEU A 261 0.37 -0.51 9.70
C LEU A 261 0.64 -1.84 8.99
N ASN A 262 -0.20 -2.83 9.30
CA ASN A 262 -0.33 -4.09 8.54
C ASN A 262 -1.79 -4.27 8.14
N GLY A 263 -2.04 -4.41 6.85
CA GLY A 263 -3.32 -4.84 6.30
C GLY A 263 -3.17 -6.21 5.64
N PHE A 264 -4.10 -7.10 5.91
CA PHE A 264 -4.15 -8.45 5.36
C PHE A 264 -5.38 -8.60 4.49
N PHE A 265 -5.22 -9.27 3.37
CA PHE A 265 -6.26 -9.47 2.38
C PHE A 265 -6.47 -10.97 2.16
N VAL A 266 -7.70 -11.36 1.98
CA VAL A 266 -8.11 -12.73 1.61
C VAL A 266 -8.89 -12.63 0.32
N ASN A 267 -8.45 -13.34 -0.72
CA ASN A 267 -9.05 -13.28 -2.06
C ASN A 267 -9.21 -11.84 -2.60
N GLY A 268 -8.21 -10.97 -2.30
CA GLY A 268 -8.20 -9.57 -2.73
C GLY A 268 -9.11 -8.61 -1.93
N SER A 269 -9.88 -9.12 -0.96
CA SER A 269 -10.71 -8.32 -0.04
C SER A 269 -9.98 -8.10 1.28
N LEU A 270 -10.08 -6.90 1.86
CA LEU A 270 -9.46 -6.58 3.15
C LEU A 270 -10.12 -7.41 4.26
N ASP A 271 -9.34 -8.27 4.92
CA ASP A 271 -9.74 -9.12 6.05
C ASP A 271 -9.48 -8.43 7.38
N SER A 272 -8.28 -7.91 7.55
CA SER A 272 -7.92 -7.24 8.80
C SER A 272 -6.92 -6.12 8.59
N LEU A 273 -7.02 -5.10 9.45
CA LEU A 273 -6.10 -3.97 9.52
C LEU A 273 -5.58 -3.84 10.95
N ARG A 274 -4.26 -3.76 11.10
CA ARG A 274 -3.61 -3.62 12.40
C ARG A 274 -2.76 -2.37 12.42
N LEU A 275 -3.16 -1.40 13.26
CA LEU A 275 -2.47 -0.15 13.56
C LEU A 275 -1.64 -0.34 14.83
N ILE A 276 -0.34 -0.12 14.80
CA ILE A 276 0.57 -0.41 15.90
C ILE A 276 1.41 0.82 16.24
N GLY A 277 1.45 1.16 17.52
CA GLY A 277 2.20 2.26 18.10
C GLY A 277 1.51 3.61 17.93
N MET A 278 1.01 4.17 19.02
CA MET A 278 0.22 5.42 19.07
C MET A 278 -0.90 5.41 18.01
N ALA A 279 -1.63 4.31 17.98
CA ALA A 279 -2.72 4.12 17.04
C ALA A 279 -3.89 5.06 17.39
N SER A 280 -4.46 5.70 16.38
CA SER A 280 -5.63 6.54 16.55
C SER A 280 -6.55 6.48 15.34
N THR A 281 -7.85 6.59 15.60
CA THR A 281 -8.88 6.66 14.56
C THR A 281 -9.88 7.76 14.87
N THR A 282 -10.42 8.37 13.82
CA THR A 282 -11.60 9.22 13.85
C THR A 282 -12.57 8.65 12.85
N TYR A 283 -13.76 8.31 13.28
CA TYR A 283 -14.79 7.68 12.48
C TYR A 283 -16.12 8.40 12.62
N HIS A 284 -16.77 8.75 11.51
CA HIS A 284 -18.07 9.42 11.48
C HIS A 284 -19.18 8.38 11.40
N LEU A 285 -20.16 8.51 12.28
CA LEU A 285 -21.26 7.55 12.45
C LEU A 285 -22.50 8.05 11.73
N PHE A 286 -23.11 7.18 10.94
CA PHE A 286 -24.35 7.42 10.22
C PHE A 286 -25.37 6.33 10.55
N GLU A 287 -26.62 6.70 10.67
CA GLU A 287 -27.78 5.82 10.74
C GLU A 287 -28.77 6.29 9.69
N ASP A 288 -29.19 5.40 8.81
CA ASP A 288 -30.05 5.72 7.66
C ASP A 288 -29.52 6.92 6.84
N SER A 289 -28.21 6.96 6.62
CA SER A 289 -27.49 8.07 5.96
C SER A 289 -27.51 9.41 6.72
N LEU A 290 -28.08 9.45 7.94
CA LEU A 290 -28.10 10.64 8.78
C LEU A 290 -26.89 10.64 9.74
N TYR A 291 -26.13 11.72 9.74
CA TYR A 291 -24.99 11.90 10.63
C TYR A 291 -25.41 11.96 12.09
N LYS A 292 -24.90 11.04 12.91
CA LYS A 292 -25.20 10.91 14.35
C LYS A 292 -24.11 11.51 15.25
N GLY A 293 -22.89 11.55 14.75
CA GLY A 293 -21.75 12.02 15.52
C GLY A 293 -20.46 11.34 15.06
N LYS A 294 -19.41 11.55 15.82
CA LYS A 294 -18.10 10.93 15.53
C LYS A 294 -17.55 10.21 16.76
N ASN A 295 -16.81 9.15 16.51
CA ASN A 295 -16.03 8.46 17.53
C ASN A 295 -14.53 8.68 17.27
N LEU A 296 -13.82 9.10 18.31
CA LEU A 296 -12.37 9.22 18.33
C LEU A 296 -11.85 8.09 19.22
N THR A 297 -10.88 7.34 18.75
CA THR A 297 -10.33 6.20 19.50
C THR A 297 -8.81 6.21 19.42
N SER A 298 -8.13 5.89 20.52
CA SER A 298 -6.68 5.77 20.57
C SER A 298 -6.23 4.67 21.52
N GLY A 299 -5.05 4.11 21.23
CA GLY A 299 -4.40 3.08 22.04
C GLY A 299 -3.01 2.76 21.49
N ASP A 300 -2.31 1.82 22.12
CA ASP A 300 -1.05 1.33 21.58
C ASP A 300 -1.26 0.54 20.29
N THR A 301 -2.34 -0.24 20.24
CA THR A 301 -2.71 -1.05 19.07
C THR A 301 -4.22 -0.96 18.82
N ILE A 302 -4.60 -0.81 17.54
CA ILE A 302 -5.98 -0.93 17.06
C ILE A 302 -6.02 -2.01 16.00
N ILE A 303 -6.90 -2.99 16.19
CA ILE A 303 -7.14 -4.09 15.25
C ILE A 303 -8.57 -3.96 14.75
N MET A 304 -8.73 -3.91 13.43
CA MET A 304 -10.01 -3.90 12.74
C MET A 304 -10.18 -5.19 11.97
N ARG A 305 -11.33 -5.83 12.04
CA ARG A 305 -11.68 -7.01 11.25
C ARG A 305 -12.86 -6.70 10.36
N PHE A 306 -12.80 -7.26 9.17
CA PHE A 306 -13.81 -7.03 8.14
C PHE A 306 -14.46 -8.37 7.79
N ASP A 307 -15.77 -8.33 7.57
CA ASP A 307 -16.56 -9.43 7.03
C ASP A 307 -17.02 -9.01 5.63
N GLU A 308 -16.53 -9.71 4.61
CA GLU A 308 -16.65 -9.32 3.20
C GLU A 308 -16.03 -7.94 2.90
N LYS A 309 -16.79 -6.86 3.05
CA LYS A 309 -16.31 -5.46 2.85
C LYS A 309 -16.65 -4.55 4.02
N ASP A 310 -17.48 -5.03 4.94
CA ASP A 310 -17.98 -4.26 6.06
C ASP A 310 -17.08 -4.46 7.28
N LEU A 311 -16.88 -3.39 8.03
CA LEU A 311 -16.16 -3.44 9.30
C LEU A 311 -17.03 -4.17 10.33
N ASP A 312 -16.54 -5.29 10.86
CA ASP A 312 -17.27 -6.16 11.80
C ASP A 312 -16.96 -5.81 13.25
N ASP A 313 -15.68 -5.78 13.61
CA ASP A 313 -15.25 -5.44 14.95
C ASP A 313 -13.98 -4.58 14.99
N ILE A 314 -13.80 -3.85 16.08
CA ILE A 314 -12.58 -3.10 16.38
C ILE A 314 -12.13 -3.47 17.81
N VAL A 315 -10.87 -3.82 17.96
CA VAL A 315 -10.22 -4.07 19.25
C VAL A 315 -9.14 -3.02 19.48
N VAL A 316 -9.18 -2.34 20.62
CA VAL A 316 -8.17 -1.35 21.05
C VAL A 316 -7.48 -1.85 22.30
N GLU A 317 -6.16 -1.89 22.27
CA GLU A 317 -5.33 -2.40 23.37
C GLU A 317 -4.23 -1.40 23.75
N GLY A 318 -3.91 -1.35 25.06
CA GLY A 318 -2.83 -0.55 25.61
C GLY A 318 -3.18 0.93 25.74
N GLY A 319 -3.56 1.34 26.96
CA GLY A 319 -3.96 2.72 27.24
C GLY A 319 -5.18 3.18 26.42
N SER A 320 -6.13 2.27 26.22
CA SER A 320 -7.27 2.44 25.33
C SER A 320 -8.18 3.57 25.77
N GLN A 321 -8.47 4.49 24.88
CA GLN A 321 -9.33 5.66 25.11
C GLN A 321 -10.28 5.83 23.94
N GLY A 322 -11.50 6.30 24.24
CA GLY A 322 -12.49 6.66 23.25
C GLY A 322 -13.29 7.90 23.67
N GLU A 323 -13.77 8.63 22.68
CA GLU A 323 -14.67 9.76 22.84
C GLU A 323 -15.74 9.72 21.77
N TYR A 324 -16.99 9.53 22.15
CA TYR A 324 -18.12 9.73 21.27
C TYR A 324 -18.61 11.18 21.38
N VAL A 325 -18.61 11.91 20.28
CA VAL A 325 -19.11 13.30 20.16
C VAL A 325 -20.39 13.28 19.35
N PRO A 326 -21.56 13.46 19.96
CA PRO A 326 -22.85 13.45 19.28
C PRO A 326 -23.00 14.65 18.32
N ASN A 327 -23.82 14.49 17.28
CA ASN A 327 -24.20 15.59 16.42
C ASN A 327 -25.24 16.48 17.13
N LYS A 328 -24.85 17.68 17.52
CA LYS A 328 -25.72 18.65 18.22
C LYS A 328 -26.96 19.08 17.43
N LYS A 329 -26.97 18.93 16.11
CA LYS A 329 -28.13 19.27 15.26
C LYS A 329 -29.24 18.23 15.31
N THR A 330 -28.90 16.98 15.64
CA THR A 330 -29.86 15.88 15.76
C THR A 330 -30.28 15.64 17.22
N ASN A 331 -29.43 15.99 18.20
CA ASN A 331 -29.66 15.80 19.62
C ASN A 331 -29.02 16.93 20.44
N ASP A 332 -29.73 18.05 20.59
CA ASP A 332 -29.23 19.24 21.30
C ASP A 332 -28.89 19.00 22.78
N SER A 333 -29.42 17.93 23.39
CA SER A 333 -29.24 17.58 24.81
C SER A 333 -28.13 16.57 25.06
N ASP A 334 -27.48 16.02 24.02
CA ASP A 334 -26.47 15.01 24.20
C ASP A 334 -25.09 15.61 24.51
N PHE A 335 -24.44 15.02 25.51
CA PHE A 335 -23.06 15.33 25.92
C PHE A 335 -22.10 14.28 25.34
N PRO A 336 -20.84 14.65 25.12
CA PRO A 336 -19.81 13.67 24.77
C PRO A 336 -19.71 12.59 25.86
N LEU A 337 -19.53 11.34 25.41
CA LEU A 337 -19.16 10.21 26.26
C LEU A 337 -17.67 9.94 26.11
N ILE A 338 -16.88 10.19 27.16
CA ILE A 338 -15.45 9.91 27.21
C ILE A 338 -15.27 8.60 27.99
N TYR A 339 -14.50 7.69 27.44
CA TYR A 339 -14.30 6.39 28.08
C TYR A 339 -12.87 5.86 27.91
N SER A 340 -12.43 5.01 28.82
CA SER A 340 -11.13 4.38 28.78
C SER A 340 -11.15 3.02 29.47
N ALA A 341 -10.24 2.13 29.07
CA ALA A 341 -10.06 0.81 29.66
C ALA A 341 -8.67 0.26 29.33
N ASP A 342 -8.30 -0.89 29.88
CA ASP A 342 -7.10 -1.61 29.46
C ASP A 342 -7.27 -2.14 28.01
N ARG A 343 -8.52 -2.55 27.67
CA ARG A 343 -8.95 -2.97 26.35
C ARG A 343 -10.37 -2.47 26.06
N ILE A 344 -10.62 -2.08 24.82
CA ILE A 344 -11.95 -1.70 24.32
C ILE A 344 -12.28 -2.55 23.10
N ASP A 345 -13.43 -3.23 23.13
CA ASP A 345 -13.97 -4.00 22.00
C ASP A 345 -15.25 -3.33 21.48
N TYR A 346 -15.28 -3.01 20.19
CA TYR A 346 -16.47 -2.49 19.50
C TYR A 346 -17.02 -3.58 18.59
N PHE A 347 -18.26 -3.98 18.79
CA PHE A 347 -19.00 -4.91 17.95
C PHE A 347 -20.00 -4.11 17.11
N LEU A 348 -19.68 -3.88 15.85
CA LEU A 348 -20.42 -2.92 15.04
C LEU A 348 -21.79 -3.45 14.61
N LYS A 349 -21.90 -4.75 14.31
CA LYS A 349 -23.19 -5.37 13.93
C LYS A 349 -24.24 -5.35 15.06
N THR A 350 -23.79 -5.42 16.30
CA THR A 350 -24.68 -5.38 17.49
C THR A 350 -24.71 -4.02 18.16
N GLU A 351 -23.87 -3.09 17.69
CA GLU A 351 -23.69 -1.76 18.26
C GLU A 351 -23.40 -1.80 19.78
N ILE A 352 -22.56 -2.75 20.20
CA ILE A 352 -22.13 -2.91 21.59
C ILE A 352 -20.66 -2.53 21.72
N THR A 353 -20.33 -1.74 22.74
CA THR A 353 -18.95 -1.43 23.14
C THR A 353 -18.67 -2.04 24.51
N LYS A 354 -17.55 -2.77 24.63
CA LYS A 354 -17.10 -3.36 25.91
C LYS A 354 -15.81 -2.70 26.35
N LEU A 355 -15.80 -2.17 27.56
CA LEU A 355 -14.63 -1.62 28.25
C LEU A 355 -14.16 -2.65 29.26
N ILE A 356 -12.97 -3.18 29.07
CA ILE A 356 -12.45 -4.34 29.81
C ILE A 356 -11.20 -3.94 30.58
N GLY A 357 -11.24 -4.12 31.90
CA GLY A 357 -10.15 -3.77 32.82
C GLY A 357 -10.02 -2.26 33.05
N ASN A 358 -9.98 -1.83 34.29
CA ASN A 358 -9.89 -0.41 34.71
C ASN A 358 -10.86 0.52 33.92
N ALA A 359 -12.05 -0.01 33.63
CA ALA A 359 -13.04 0.66 32.79
C ALA A 359 -13.55 1.95 33.43
N LYS A 360 -13.59 3.02 32.66
CA LYS A 360 -14.10 4.34 33.05
C LYS A 360 -14.97 4.89 31.95
N ALA A 361 -16.07 5.53 32.34
CA ALA A 361 -16.93 6.27 31.42
C ALA A 361 -17.34 7.58 32.11
N LYS A 362 -17.22 8.68 31.36
CA LYS A 362 -17.60 10.03 31.81
C LYS A 362 -18.62 10.61 30.86
N HIS A 363 -19.79 10.96 31.41
CA HIS A 363 -20.87 11.59 30.68
C HIS A 363 -21.37 12.80 31.47
N GLU A 364 -21.21 14.00 30.91
CA GLU A 364 -21.54 15.27 31.57
C GLU A 364 -20.86 15.41 32.95
N ASN A 365 -21.64 15.37 34.01
CA ASN A 365 -21.20 15.50 35.41
C ASN A 365 -21.09 14.16 36.17
N THR A 366 -21.23 13.05 35.44
CA THR A 366 -21.23 11.70 35.99
C THR A 366 -20.01 10.93 35.58
N ASP A 367 -19.22 10.43 36.51
CA ASP A 367 -18.09 9.52 36.28
C ASP A 367 -18.47 8.11 36.78
N LEU A 368 -18.35 7.10 35.90
CA LEU A 368 -18.55 5.68 36.19
C LEU A 368 -17.22 4.95 36.12
N LYS A 369 -16.88 4.15 37.13
CA LYS A 369 -15.67 3.30 37.14
C LYS A 369 -16.08 1.88 37.46
N ALA A 370 -15.47 0.87 36.82
CA ALA A 370 -15.75 -0.54 37.07
C ALA A 370 -14.61 -1.44 36.59
N GLY A 371 -14.65 -2.73 36.86
CA GLY A 371 -13.77 -3.70 36.19
C GLY A 371 -14.21 -4.00 34.76
N PHE A 372 -15.51 -3.84 34.45
CA PHE A 372 -16.08 -4.04 33.13
C PHE A 372 -17.29 -3.11 32.94
N ILE A 373 -17.35 -2.46 31.77
CA ILE A 373 -18.52 -1.66 31.37
C ILE A 373 -18.93 -2.10 29.96
N GLU A 374 -20.21 -2.36 29.78
CA GLU A 374 -20.83 -2.61 28.49
C GLU A 374 -21.75 -1.45 28.12
N VAL A 375 -21.55 -0.86 26.94
CA VAL A 375 -22.39 0.19 26.39
C VAL A 375 -23.20 -0.40 25.26
N ASN A 376 -24.52 -0.39 25.40
CA ASN A 376 -25.46 -0.74 24.35
C ASN A 376 -25.97 0.56 23.71
N TRP A 377 -25.52 0.86 22.51
CA TRP A 377 -25.81 2.12 21.84
C TRP A 377 -27.27 2.26 21.38
N PRO A 378 -27.94 1.21 20.84
CA PRO A 378 -29.35 1.26 20.49
C PRO A 378 -30.26 1.61 21.67
N SER A 379 -30.01 1.03 22.84
CA SER A 379 -30.80 1.31 24.04
C SER A 379 -30.27 2.48 24.87
N ARG A 380 -29.06 3.00 24.54
CA ARG A 380 -28.36 4.06 25.26
C ARG A 380 -28.12 3.74 26.74
N ILE A 381 -27.84 2.46 27.04
CA ILE A 381 -27.66 1.95 28.40
C ILE A 381 -26.19 1.50 28.59
N LEU A 382 -25.60 1.94 29.72
CA LEU A 382 -24.35 1.43 30.23
C LEU A 382 -24.64 0.45 31.38
N ASN A 383 -24.04 -0.74 31.31
CA ASN A 383 -24.04 -1.73 32.38
C ASN A 383 -22.63 -1.88 32.93
N ALA A 384 -22.45 -1.78 34.25
CA ALA A 384 -21.14 -1.86 34.90
C ALA A 384 -21.10 -3.00 35.87
N PHE A 385 -20.01 -3.78 35.82
CA PHE A 385 -19.78 -4.97 36.63
C PHE A 385 -18.39 -4.95 37.27
N PRO A 386 -18.17 -5.68 38.37
CA PRO A 386 -16.85 -5.73 39.02
C PRO A 386 -15.75 -6.33 38.14
N LYS A 387 -16.10 -7.23 37.22
CA LYS A 387 -15.24 -7.89 36.26
C LYS A 387 -16.07 -8.35 35.04
N GLN A 388 -15.38 -8.65 33.92
CA GLN A 388 -16.04 -9.26 32.79
C GLN A 388 -16.64 -10.63 33.17
N PRO A 389 -17.88 -10.95 32.75
CA PRO A 389 -18.45 -12.28 32.92
C PRO A 389 -17.54 -13.35 32.30
N HIS A 390 -17.35 -14.46 33.02
CA HIS A 390 -16.52 -15.60 32.61
C HIS A 390 -15.00 -15.33 32.48
N ASP A 391 -14.52 -14.17 32.94
CA ASP A 391 -13.08 -13.89 32.96
C ASP A 391 -12.40 -14.48 34.19
N SER A 392 -11.25 -15.14 33.94
CA SER A 392 -10.38 -15.70 34.98
C SER A 392 -9.38 -14.68 35.55
N ILE A 393 -9.31 -13.48 34.98
CA ILE A 393 -8.40 -12.42 35.43
C ILE A 393 -8.86 -11.87 36.78
N ASN A 394 -7.94 -11.77 37.72
CA ASN A 394 -8.21 -11.39 39.13
C ASN A 394 -8.49 -9.88 39.33
N LEU A 395 -8.69 -9.10 38.30
CA LEU A 395 -9.00 -7.67 38.45
C LEU A 395 -10.48 -7.49 38.83
N PHE A 396 -10.71 -7.19 40.10
CA PHE A 396 -12.06 -6.97 40.66
C PHE A 396 -12.20 -5.53 41.10
N ILE A 397 -12.87 -4.70 40.33
CA ILE A 397 -13.12 -3.28 40.62
C ILE A 397 -14.63 -3.08 40.74
N LYS A 398 -15.12 -2.84 41.93
CA LYS A 398 -16.54 -2.58 42.17
C LYS A 398 -16.99 -1.36 41.37
N PRO A 399 -18.14 -1.44 40.65
CA PRO A 399 -18.77 -0.28 40.05
C PRO A 399 -18.93 0.84 41.07
N THR A 400 -18.48 2.03 40.66
CA THR A 400 -18.53 3.25 41.45
C THR A 400 -19.00 4.38 40.57
N ILE A 401 -20.07 5.05 40.94
CA ILE A 401 -20.60 6.25 40.29
C ILE A 401 -20.33 7.47 41.15
N ILE A 402 -19.85 8.52 40.54
CA ILE A 402 -19.53 9.81 41.17
C ILE A 402 -20.25 10.89 40.40
N GLU A 403 -21.19 11.55 41.03
CA GLU A 403 -21.85 12.75 40.50
C GLU A 403 -21.23 14.00 41.12
N LYS A 404 -21.07 15.04 40.34
CA LYS A 404 -20.50 16.31 40.81
C LYS A 404 -21.30 16.85 41.98
N GLY A 405 -20.66 17.04 43.13
CA GLY A 405 -21.27 17.56 44.36
C GLY A 405 -22.02 16.54 45.19
N ARG A 406 -21.89 15.22 44.91
CA ARG A 406 -22.47 14.13 45.69
C ARG A 406 -21.39 13.14 46.10
N ASP A 407 -21.67 12.42 47.22
CA ASP A 407 -20.80 11.33 47.65
C ASP A 407 -20.82 10.16 46.67
N PRO A 408 -19.68 9.47 46.47
CA PRO A 408 -19.60 8.29 45.63
C PRO A 408 -20.56 7.18 46.07
N MET A 409 -21.24 6.57 45.13
CA MET A 409 -22.05 5.37 45.34
C MET A 409 -21.31 4.16 44.77
N VAL A 410 -21.16 3.11 45.56
CA VAL A 410 -20.48 1.87 45.21
C VAL A 410 -21.49 0.73 45.21
N GLY A 411 -21.49 -0.13 44.19
CA GLY A 411 -22.39 -1.28 44.12
C GLY A 411 -21.72 -2.52 43.54
N ASN A 412 -22.50 -3.60 43.43
CA ASN A 412 -22.04 -4.82 42.76
C ASN A 412 -22.34 -4.77 41.25
N GLU A 413 -23.45 -4.13 40.90
CA GLU A 413 -23.87 -3.91 39.51
C GLU A 413 -24.49 -2.52 39.39
N MET A 414 -24.26 -1.83 38.25
CA MET A 414 -24.85 -0.55 38.00
C MET A 414 -25.35 -0.52 36.56
N THR A 415 -26.49 0.13 36.36
CA THR A 415 -27.06 0.48 35.07
C THR A 415 -27.23 1.97 35.00
N TYR A 416 -26.81 2.62 33.92
CA TYR A 416 -26.96 4.05 33.68
C TYR A 416 -27.52 4.29 32.26
N ASN A 417 -28.55 5.10 32.18
CA ASN A 417 -29.17 5.48 30.88
C ASN A 417 -28.69 6.88 30.48
N LEU A 418 -28.09 6.98 29.28
CA LEU A 418 -27.48 8.21 28.76
C LEU A 418 -28.51 9.30 28.47
N ASP A 419 -29.72 8.95 28.03
CA ASP A 419 -30.77 9.91 27.68
C ASP A 419 -31.43 10.51 28.93
N THR A 420 -31.86 9.64 29.82
CA THR A 420 -32.57 10.05 31.03
C THR A 420 -31.64 10.50 32.14
N LYS A 421 -30.34 10.21 32.04
CA LYS A 421 -29.29 10.50 33.03
C LYS A 421 -29.59 9.85 34.41
N LYS A 422 -30.35 8.75 34.39
CA LYS A 422 -30.73 8.01 35.62
C LYS A 422 -29.99 6.69 35.67
N GLY A 423 -29.58 6.33 36.88
CA GLY A 423 -28.92 5.04 37.15
C GLY A 423 -29.69 4.20 38.18
N LYS A 424 -29.44 2.90 38.13
CA LYS A 424 -29.85 1.91 39.15
C LYS A 424 -28.61 1.19 39.66
N ILE A 425 -28.53 1.01 40.98
CA ILE A 425 -27.44 0.36 41.66
C ILE A 425 -27.98 -0.85 42.45
N ASN A 426 -27.42 -2.02 42.22
CA ASN A 426 -27.73 -3.21 42.99
C ASN A 426 -26.71 -3.36 44.13
N TYR A 427 -27.21 -3.57 45.37
CA TYR A 427 -26.41 -3.64 46.58
C TYR A 427 -25.52 -2.40 46.77
N GLY A 428 -26.12 -1.23 46.61
CA GLY A 428 -25.43 0.06 46.68
C GLY A 428 -25.06 0.42 48.14
N LYS A 429 -23.89 1.08 48.28
CA LYS A 429 -23.46 1.74 49.53
C LYS A 429 -23.04 3.16 49.20
N THR A 430 -23.50 4.10 50.01
CA THR A 430 -23.04 5.49 49.94
C THR A 430 -22.75 5.99 51.35
N LYS A 431 -21.95 7.02 51.49
CA LYS A 431 -21.74 7.73 52.76
C LYS A 431 -22.76 8.85 52.83
N ALA A 432 -23.50 8.93 53.93
CA ALA A 432 -24.36 10.05 54.21
C ALA A 432 -23.86 10.74 55.50
N ASP A 433 -24.28 11.98 55.73
CA ASP A 433 -23.79 12.79 56.86
C ASP A 433 -23.98 12.13 58.22
N ASP A 434 -24.89 11.17 58.34
CA ASP A 434 -25.27 10.44 59.54
C ASP A 434 -24.86 8.95 59.55
N GLY A 435 -24.05 8.50 58.55
CA GLY A 435 -23.55 7.11 58.50
C GLY A 435 -23.45 6.51 57.12
N PHE A 436 -23.36 5.16 57.04
CA PHE A 436 -23.39 4.39 55.78
C PHE A 436 -24.77 3.73 55.60
N TYR A 437 -25.37 3.86 54.42
CA TYR A 437 -26.60 3.21 54.02
C TYR A 437 -26.35 2.15 52.96
#